data_8dfbd80eaf94086b30f517414450399d
#
_entry.id   8dfbd80eaf94086b30f517414450399d
#
_cell.length_a   1.000
_cell.length_b   1.000
_cell.length_c   1.000
_cell.angle_alpha   90.00
_cell.angle_beta   90.00
_cell.angle_gamma   90.00
#
_symmetry.space_group_name_H-M   'P 1'
#
loop_
_entity.id
_entity.type
_entity.pdbx_description
1 polymer ?
#
loop_
_entity_poly.entity_id
_entity_poly.type
_entity_poly.pdbx_seq_one_letter_code
_entity_poly.pdbx_strand_id
1 'polypeptide(L)'
;MNSNDLKLNQIQVIGSHNSYRIHPVQDMFNLITGLNPELAAGLDYGHPSFDVQFSQHGIRQIEIDIYHDPEGGLFYNQRGNLFIGLPVPSGIEELLDPGLKVLHFPDIDYRTHYLTFIDALTAVKIWSNANSNHIPIFILVEAKEDGLANVYPSLSGFTQPLPFDRDALDAIDADIRSVFGDDLNKVITPDDVRGTNESLEAVILDGGWPTIGESRGKVFFGLDNGGTIRDEYVADHPALEGRVLFTSSDPGTPEAAFLKLNTPAESIAGYVTKGYIVRTRADADTEAARTGDTEPRDLALSSGAQFVSTDYYVADARHDTSDSWTDYSVALPDNMIARENPISGTGKFNGEEIE
;
A
#
# COMPACT_ATOMS: atom_id res chain seq x y z
N MET A 1 24.13 14.39 13.78
CA MET A 1 23.37 13.16 13.54
C MET A 1 23.30 12.99 12.04
N ASN A 2 23.72 11.88 11.51
CA ASN A 2 23.65 11.57 10.07
C ASN A 2 22.36 10.77 9.76
N SER A 3 22.08 10.56 8.46
CA SER A 3 20.85 9.87 8.02
C SER A 3 20.72 8.45 8.58
N ASN A 4 21.82 7.74 8.78
CA ASN A 4 21.78 6.37 9.33
C ASN A 4 21.43 6.32 10.83
N ASP A 5 21.54 7.43 11.56
CA ASP A 5 21.20 7.49 12.98
C ASP A 5 19.70 7.76 13.21
N LEU A 6 18.97 8.22 12.18
CA LEU A 6 17.51 8.42 12.26
C LEU A 6 16.81 7.05 12.39
N LYS A 7 15.73 7.00 13.14
CA LYS A 7 14.87 5.80 13.26
C LYS A 7 13.80 5.76 12.15
N LEU A 8 13.22 4.61 11.89
CA LEU A 8 12.16 4.42 10.88
C LEU A 8 11.00 5.41 11.05
N ASN A 9 10.58 5.66 12.28
CA ASN A 9 9.50 6.59 12.60
C ASN A 9 9.92 8.07 12.58
N GLN A 10 11.19 8.37 12.30
CA GLN A 10 11.73 9.73 12.26
C GLN A 10 11.95 10.26 10.85
N ILE A 11 11.50 9.53 9.83
CA ILE A 11 11.49 9.99 8.45
C ILE A 11 10.08 10.09 7.90
N GLN A 12 9.91 10.85 6.84
CA GLN A 12 8.66 10.93 6.06
C GLN A 12 8.98 10.71 4.60
N VAL A 13 8.14 9.92 3.92
CA VAL A 13 8.26 9.58 2.50
C VAL A 13 6.91 9.69 1.80
N ILE A 14 6.95 9.78 0.47
CA ILE A 14 5.76 9.66 -0.38
C ILE A 14 5.54 8.19 -0.75
N GLY A 15 4.27 7.81 -0.75
CA GLY A 15 3.78 6.51 -1.20
C GLY A 15 2.79 6.62 -2.34
N SER A 16 2.54 5.51 -3.02
CA SER A 16 1.44 5.37 -3.97
C SER A 16 0.32 4.51 -3.38
N HIS A 17 -0.92 4.81 -3.77
CA HIS A 17 -2.11 4.04 -3.46
C HIS A 17 -2.44 3.13 -4.64
N ASN A 18 -2.86 1.88 -4.40
CA ASN A 18 -3.09 0.89 -5.46
C ASN A 18 -1.95 0.82 -6.49
N SER A 19 -0.74 0.69 -6.00
CA SER A 19 0.51 0.94 -6.74
C SER A 19 0.74 0.04 -7.95
N TYR A 20 0.08 -1.12 -7.98
CA TYR A 20 0.11 -2.14 -9.04
C TYR A 20 -0.81 -1.83 -10.21
N ARG A 21 -1.73 -0.88 -10.05
CA ARG A 21 -2.90 -0.70 -10.89
C ARG A 21 -2.57 -0.05 -12.24
N ILE A 22 -3.12 -0.61 -13.31
CA ILE A 22 -3.16 -0.03 -14.65
C ILE A 22 -4.58 0.49 -14.90
N HIS A 23 -4.71 1.72 -15.39
CA HIS A 23 -6.01 2.31 -15.75
C HIS A 23 -6.85 1.34 -16.60
N PRO A 24 -8.16 1.20 -16.37
CA PRO A 24 -9.04 0.36 -17.18
C PRO A 24 -8.94 0.68 -18.67
N VAL A 25 -9.26 -0.29 -19.53
CA VAL A 25 -9.38 0.01 -20.97
C VAL A 25 -10.46 1.06 -21.20
N GLN A 26 -10.27 1.94 -22.18
CA GLN A 26 -11.12 3.11 -22.41
C GLN A 26 -12.60 2.75 -22.54
N ASP A 27 -12.93 1.66 -23.22
CA ASP A 27 -14.33 1.23 -23.38
C ASP A 27 -14.98 0.82 -22.06
N MET A 28 -14.22 0.16 -21.16
CA MET A 28 -14.70 -0.17 -19.83
C MET A 28 -14.85 1.10 -18.97
N PHE A 29 -13.87 1.99 -19.03
CA PHE A 29 -13.94 3.26 -18.33
C PHE A 29 -15.15 4.10 -18.77
N ASN A 30 -15.41 4.17 -20.10
CA ASN A 30 -16.59 4.85 -20.64
C ASN A 30 -17.91 4.21 -20.18
N LEU A 31 -17.95 2.86 -20.10
CA LEU A 31 -19.11 2.14 -19.57
C LEU A 31 -19.36 2.50 -18.11
N ILE A 32 -18.32 2.44 -17.26
CA ILE A 32 -18.42 2.78 -15.84
C ILE A 32 -18.86 4.24 -15.68
N THR A 33 -18.27 5.16 -16.46
CA THR A 33 -18.67 6.59 -16.47
C THR A 33 -20.15 6.79 -16.79
N GLY A 34 -20.67 6.03 -17.76
CA GLY A 34 -22.09 6.09 -18.12
C GLY A 34 -23.04 5.52 -17.06
N LEU A 35 -22.58 4.61 -16.23
CA LEU A 35 -23.38 3.95 -15.19
C LEU A 35 -23.26 4.63 -13.82
N ASN A 36 -22.04 5.00 -13.46
CA ASN A 36 -21.71 5.65 -12.18
C ASN A 36 -20.52 6.60 -12.37
N PRO A 37 -20.77 7.89 -12.68
CA PRO A 37 -19.69 8.87 -12.90
C PRO A 37 -18.79 9.09 -11.68
N GLU A 38 -19.29 8.96 -10.45
CA GLU A 38 -18.51 9.13 -9.22
C GLU A 38 -17.51 7.98 -9.06
N LEU A 39 -17.98 6.74 -9.25
CA LEU A 39 -17.09 5.57 -9.27
C LEU A 39 -16.03 5.71 -10.36
N ALA A 40 -16.43 6.11 -11.57
CA ALA A 40 -15.47 6.31 -12.67
C ALA A 40 -14.42 7.37 -12.31
N ALA A 41 -14.82 8.48 -11.70
CA ALA A 41 -13.88 9.51 -11.28
C ALA A 41 -12.85 8.95 -10.30
N GLY A 42 -13.26 8.14 -9.31
CA GLY A 42 -12.37 7.48 -8.37
C GLY A 42 -11.41 6.46 -9.01
N LEU A 43 -11.73 5.94 -10.20
CA LEU A 43 -10.93 4.97 -10.93
C LEU A 43 -10.03 5.60 -12.02
N ASP A 44 -10.08 6.92 -12.22
CA ASP A 44 -9.44 7.61 -13.35
C ASP A 44 -7.95 7.92 -13.11
N TYR A 45 -7.21 6.93 -12.63
CA TYR A 45 -5.76 6.99 -12.45
C TYR A 45 -5.13 5.61 -12.71
N GLY A 46 -3.82 5.57 -12.77
CA GLY A 46 -3.01 4.36 -12.86
C GLY A 46 -1.54 4.68 -12.67
N HIS A 47 -0.74 3.68 -12.40
CA HIS A 47 0.67 3.82 -12.08
C HIS A 47 1.55 3.08 -13.09
N PRO A 48 2.81 3.48 -13.28
CA PRO A 48 3.82 2.65 -13.92
C PRO A 48 4.24 1.49 -12.99
N SER A 49 5.08 0.59 -13.49
CA SER A 49 5.63 -0.52 -12.71
C SER A 49 6.44 -0.04 -11.48
N PHE A 50 6.63 -0.92 -10.48
CA PHE A 50 7.31 -0.57 -9.22
C PHE A 50 8.73 -0.05 -9.43
N ASP A 51 9.48 -0.62 -10.37
CA ASP A 51 10.84 -0.18 -10.68
C ASP A 51 10.89 1.29 -11.14
N VAL A 52 9.90 1.73 -11.92
CA VAL A 52 9.74 3.11 -12.35
C VAL A 52 9.32 4.00 -11.16
N GLN A 53 8.36 3.56 -10.36
CA GLN A 53 7.93 4.29 -9.17
C GLN A 53 9.09 4.51 -8.18
N PHE A 54 9.87 3.48 -7.91
CA PHE A 54 11.00 3.56 -6.99
C PHE A 54 12.17 4.39 -7.55
N SER A 55 12.54 4.16 -8.84
CA SER A 55 13.75 4.75 -9.42
C SER A 55 13.55 6.16 -9.95
N GLN A 56 12.39 6.46 -10.53
CA GLN A 56 12.14 7.75 -11.19
C GLN A 56 11.34 8.71 -10.32
N HIS A 57 10.50 8.18 -9.43
CA HIS A 57 9.60 8.99 -8.62
C HIS A 57 9.90 8.95 -7.11
N GLY A 58 10.90 8.18 -6.70
CA GLY A 58 11.34 8.13 -5.29
C GLY A 58 10.31 7.56 -4.32
N ILE A 59 9.34 6.77 -4.81
CA ILE A 59 8.31 6.15 -3.97
C ILE A 59 8.94 5.14 -3.01
N ARG A 60 8.58 5.21 -1.72
CA ARG A 60 9.08 4.30 -0.66
C ARG A 60 7.96 3.67 0.18
N GLN A 61 6.72 3.90 -0.21
CA GLN A 61 5.57 3.10 0.24
C GLN A 61 4.73 2.73 -0.98
N ILE A 62 4.33 1.48 -1.05
CA ILE A 62 3.40 0.96 -2.05
C ILE A 62 2.23 0.24 -1.37
N GLU A 63 1.14 0.08 -2.11
CA GLU A 63 -0.06 -0.63 -1.68
C GLU A 63 -0.40 -1.70 -2.72
N ILE A 64 -0.71 -2.91 -2.24
CA ILE A 64 -1.03 -4.08 -3.05
C ILE A 64 -2.31 -4.71 -2.53
N ASP A 65 -3.37 -4.70 -3.35
CA ASP A 65 -4.61 -5.42 -3.07
C ASP A 65 -4.48 -6.86 -3.54
N ILE A 66 -4.89 -7.78 -2.70
CA ILE A 66 -4.82 -9.21 -2.99
C ILE A 66 -6.18 -9.88 -2.83
N TYR A 67 -6.44 -10.89 -3.65
CA TYR A 67 -7.61 -11.74 -3.60
C TYR A 67 -7.21 -13.19 -3.43
N HIS A 68 -7.96 -13.92 -2.60
CA HIS A 68 -7.73 -15.34 -2.34
C HIS A 68 -8.26 -16.20 -3.50
N ASP A 69 -7.38 -17.01 -4.10
CA ASP A 69 -7.70 -17.93 -5.21
C ASP A 69 -6.89 -19.24 -5.08
N PRO A 70 -7.17 -20.06 -4.06
CA PRO A 70 -6.36 -21.23 -3.72
C PRO A 70 -6.39 -22.34 -4.76
N GLU A 71 -7.45 -22.42 -5.57
CA GLU A 71 -7.60 -23.42 -6.63
C GLU A 71 -7.16 -22.90 -8.01
N GLY A 72 -7.04 -21.57 -8.15
CA GLY A 72 -6.80 -20.90 -9.41
C GLY A 72 -8.06 -20.75 -10.29
N GLY A 73 -8.03 -19.79 -11.21
CA GLY A 73 -9.07 -19.58 -12.20
C GLY A 73 -10.28 -18.77 -11.76
N LEU A 74 -10.41 -18.42 -10.48
CA LEU A 74 -11.55 -17.63 -9.99
C LEU A 74 -11.67 -16.28 -10.72
N PHE A 75 -10.53 -15.68 -11.06
CA PHE A 75 -10.43 -14.37 -11.70
C PHE A 75 -10.08 -14.47 -13.20
N TYR A 76 -10.11 -15.67 -13.80
CA TYR A 76 -9.84 -15.85 -15.23
C TYR A 76 -10.96 -15.31 -16.12
N ASN A 77 -12.22 -15.47 -15.68
CA ASN A 77 -13.40 -15.04 -16.41
C ASN A 77 -13.83 -13.65 -15.94
N GLN A 78 -13.63 -12.65 -16.79
CA GLN A 78 -13.95 -11.24 -16.52
C GLN A 78 -15.28 -10.88 -17.20
N ARG A 79 -16.38 -11.02 -16.48
CA ARG A 79 -17.72 -10.90 -17.06
C ARG A 79 -18.05 -9.49 -17.54
N GLY A 80 -17.46 -8.47 -16.96
CA GLY A 80 -17.58 -7.09 -17.44
C GLY A 80 -17.17 -6.91 -18.90
N ASN A 81 -16.28 -7.76 -19.41
CA ASN A 81 -15.82 -7.74 -20.80
C ASN A 81 -16.97 -7.89 -21.82
N LEU A 82 -18.05 -8.60 -21.47
CA LEU A 82 -19.21 -8.74 -22.35
C LEU A 82 -19.84 -7.40 -22.72
N PHE A 83 -19.84 -6.45 -21.79
CA PHE A 83 -20.50 -5.15 -22.00
C PHE A 83 -19.72 -4.25 -22.95
N ILE A 84 -18.46 -4.56 -23.18
CA ILE A 84 -17.58 -3.83 -24.11
C ILE A 84 -17.18 -4.67 -25.34
N GLY A 85 -17.87 -5.81 -25.55
CA GLY A 85 -17.67 -6.65 -26.72
C GLY A 85 -16.39 -7.51 -26.70
N LEU A 86 -15.79 -7.69 -25.55
CA LEU A 86 -14.63 -8.55 -25.35
C LEU A 86 -15.04 -9.96 -24.85
N PRO A 87 -14.21 -10.99 -25.06
CA PRO A 87 -14.43 -12.32 -24.50
C PRO A 87 -14.47 -12.29 -22.96
N VAL A 88 -15.33 -13.12 -22.36
CA VAL A 88 -15.38 -13.31 -20.90
C VAL A 88 -14.08 -13.92 -20.37
N PRO A 89 -13.52 -14.98 -20.96
CA PRO A 89 -12.16 -15.40 -20.64
C PRO A 89 -11.19 -14.27 -20.94
N SER A 90 -10.41 -13.86 -19.92
CA SER A 90 -9.44 -12.76 -20.05
C SER A 90 -8.31 -13.07 -21.04
N GLY A 91 -8.05 -14.36 -21.28
CA GLY A 91 -6.89 -14.83 -22.05
C GLY A 91 -5.56 -14.72 -21.30
N ILE A 92 -5.59 -14.38 -20.02
CA ILE A 92 -4.41 -14.30 -19.14
C ILE A 92 -4.29 -15.65 -18.43
N GLU A 93 -3.42 -16.53 -18.94
CA GLU A 93 -3.33 -17.91 -18.47
C GLU A 93 -2.82 -18.01 -17.02
N GLU A 94 -2.01 -17.07 -16.57
CA GLU A 94 -1.48 -17.01 -15.21
C GLU A 94 -2.59 -16.83 -14.16
N LEU A 95 -3.77 -16.35 -14.54
CA LEU A 95 -4.94 -16.31 -13.66
C LEU A 95 -5.59 -17.68 -13.43
N LEU A 96 -5.14 -18.71 -14.15
CA LEU A 96 -5.57 -20.11 -13.93
C LEU A 96 -4.75 -20.80 -12.82
N ASP A 97 -3.57 -20.27 -12.48
CA ASP A 97 -2.72 -20.84 -11.44
C ASP A 97 -3.27 -20.53 -10.04
N PRO A 98 -3.10 -21.43 -9.06
CA PRO A 98 -3.43 -21.15 -7.65
C PRO A 98 -2.61 -20.00 -7.06
N GLY A 99 -3.14 -19.34 -6.02
CA GLY A 99 -2.42 -18.35 -5.21
C GLY A 99 -3.13 -17.00 -5.11
N LEU A 100 -2.54 -16.07 -4.36
CA LEU A 100 -3.08 -14.74 -4.16
C LEU A 100 -2.96 -13.92 -5.45
N LYS A 101 -4.08 -13.36 -5.93
CA LYS A 101 -4.13 -12.55 -7.16
C LYS A 101 -4.10 -11.06 -6.84
N VAL A 102 -3.40 -10.30 -7.66
CA VAL A 102 -3.30 -8.83 -7.50
C VAL A 102 -4.17 -8.16 -8.54
N LEU A 103 -5.25 -7.55 -8.10
CA LEU A 103 -6.16 -6.73 -8.92
C LEU A 103 -7.00 -5.82 -8.02
N HIS A 104 -7.54 -4.73 -8.57
CA HIS A 104 -8.31 -3.78 -7.78
C HIS A 104 -9.78 -4.19 -7.60
N PHE A 105 -10.46 -4.52 -8.69
CA PHE A 105 -11.86 -4.93 -8.63
C PHE A 105 -12.20 -5.93 -9.75
N PRO A 106 -12.63 -7.15 -9.40
CA PRO A 106 -12.94 -8.18 -10.40
C PRO A 106 -13.96 -7.71 -11.44
N ASP A 107 -13.85 -8.27 -12.63
CA ASP A 107 -14.75 -8.06 -13.76
C ASP A 107 -14.66 -6.70 -14.46
N ILE A 108 -14.28 -5.62 -13.80
CA ILE A 108 -14.30 -4.27 -14.38
C ILE A 108 -12.98 -3.50 -14.28
N ASP A 109 -12.19 -3.73 -13.23
CA ASP A 109 -10.92 -3.04 -12.99
C ASP A 109 -9.84 -4.02 -12.52
N TYR A 110 -9.52 -4.98 -13.39
CA TYR A 110 -8.62 -6.10 -13.11
C TYR A 110 -7.23 -5.94 -13.74
N ARG A 111 -6.96 -4.81 -14.40
CA ARG A 111 -5.65 -4.59 -15.04
C ARG A 111 -4.59 -4.26 -14.00
N THR A 112 -3.50 -5.00 -14.08
CA THR A 112 -2.40 -4.92 -13.12
C THR A 112 -1.06 -5.13 -13.81
N HIS A 113 0.02 -4.61 -13.21
CA HIS A 113 1.40 -4.91 -13.62
C HIS A 113 1.86 -6.29 -13.13
N TYR A 114 1.22 -6.83 -12.09
CA TYR A 114 1.61 -8.06 -11.42
C TYR A 114 0.36 -8.92 -11.18
N LEU A 115 0.30 -10.09 -11.76
CA LEU A 115 -0.90 -10.94 -11.70
C LEU A 115 -1.04 -11.69 -10.38
N THR A 116 0.09 -11.99 -9.74
CA THR A 116 0.12 -12.66 -8.45
C THR A 116 0.85 -11.84 -7.40
N PHE A 117 0.57 -12.11 -6.12
CA PHE A 117 1.29 -11.46 -5.03
C PHE A 117 2.79 -11.82 -5.08
N ILE A 118 3.13 -13.06 -5.41
CA ILE A 118 4.51 -13.52 -5.61
C ILE A 118 5.22 -12.71 -6.72
N ASP A 119 4.55 -12.41 -7.83
CA ASP A 119 5.13 -11.58 -8.90
C ASP A 119 5.42 -10.16 -8.41
N ALA A 120 4.47 -9.57 -7.69
CA ALA A 120 4.61 -8.24 -7.12
C ALA A 120 5.79 -8.18 -6.13
N LEU A 121 5.85 -9.13 -5.19
CA LEU A 121 6.94 -9.26 -4.23
C LEU A 121 8.29 -9.50 -4.90
N THR A 122 8.32 -10.34 -5.95
CA THR A 122 9.53 -10.63 -6.73
C THR A 122 10.05 -9.38 -7.41
N ALA A 123 9.18 -8.55 -7.99
CA ALA A 123 9.58 -7.28 -8.60
C ALA A 123 10.21 -6.32 -7.57
N VAL A 124 9.61 -6.19 -6.37
CA VAL A 124 10.18 -5.42 -5.27
C VAL A 124 11.55 -5.96 -4.87
N LYS A 125 11.68 -7.27 -4.67
CA LYS A 125 12.96 -7.92 -4.29
C LYS A 125 14.06 -7.70 -5.32
N ILE A 126 13.73 -7.82 -6.61
CA ILE A 126 14.70 -7.59 -7.71
C ILE A 126 15.22 -6.16 -7.64
N TRP A 127 14.32 -5.17 -7.54
CA TRP A 127 14.71 -3.77 -7.44
C TRP A 127 15.53 -3.49 -6.17
N SER A 128 15.08 -3.98 -5.01
CA SER A 128 15.76 -3.81 -3.72
C SER A 128 17.19 -4.37 -3.74
N ASN A 129 17.38 -5.55 -4.32
CA ASN A 129 18.70 -6.16 -4.43
C ASN A 129 19.65 -5.37 -5.34
N ALA A 130 19.13 -4.77 -6.40
CA ALA A 130 19.89 -3.90 -7.31
C ALA A 130 20.25 -2.55 -6.68
N ASN A 131 19.47 -2.09 -5.68
CA ASN A 131 19.59 -0.80 -5.02
C ASN A 131 19.82 -0.95 -3.50
N SER A 132 20.71 -1.81 -3.08
CA SER A 132 20.85 -2.32 -1.70
C SER A 132 21.05 -1.25 -0.60
N ASN A 133 21.26 0.01 -0.94
CA ASN A 133 21.39 1.13 0.00
C ASN A 133 20.10 1.96 0.17
N HIS A 134 18.99 1.55 -0.45
CA HIS A 134 17.71 2.26 -0.30
C HIS A 134 17.24 2.26 1.15
N ILE A 135 16.47 3.29 1.54
CA ILE A 135 15.74 3.27 2.82
C ILE A 135 14.63 2.23 2.75
N PRO A 136 14.12 1.74 3.89
CA PRO A 136 13.09 0.70 3.87
C PRO A 136 11.86 1.07 3.04
N ILE A 137 11.40 0.11 2.22
CA ILE A 137 10.15 0.23 1.49
C ILE A 137 9.04 -0.37 2.35
N PHE A 138 8.00 0.43 2.62
CA PHE A 138 6.80 -0.06 3.25
C PHE A 138 5.81 -0.59 2.22
N ILE A 139 5.30 -1.80 2.43
CA ILE A 139 4.33 -2.46 1.56
C ILE A 139 3.05 -2.68 2.35
N LEU A 140 2.03 -1.90 2.02
CA LEU A 140 0.70 -2.05 2.58
C LEU A 140 -0.04 -3.12 1.77
N VAL A 141 -0.62 -4.11 2.44
CA VAL A 141 -1.33 -5.23 1.81
C VAL A 141 -2.79 -5.17 2.21
N GLU A 142 -3.68 -5.05 1.23
CA GLU A 142 -5.13 -5.11 1.44
C GLU A 142 -5.68 -6.46 1.00
N ALA A 143 -6.24 -7.22 1.93
CA ALA A 143 -6.97 -8.45 1.65
C ALA A 143 -8.40 -8.11 1.22
N LYS A 144 -8.72 -8.33 -0.07
CA LYS A 144 -9.99 -7.92 -0.70
C LYS A 144 -10.98 -9.07 -0.74
N GLU A 145 -12.21 -8.79 -0.31
CA GLU A 145 -13.34 -9.73 -0.36
C GLU A 145 -14.50 -9.21 -1.22
N ASP A 146 -14.39 -7.99 -1.75
CA ASP A 146 -15.46 -7.32 -2.48
C ASP A 146 -15.38 -7.56 -3.98
N GLY A 147 -16.57 -7.68 -4.61
CA GLY A 147 -16.76 -7.78 -6.04
C GLY A 147 -18.16 -7.29 -6.46
N LEU A 148 -18.40 -7.19 -7.76
CA LEU A 148 -19.73 -6.76 -8.28
C LEU A 148 -20.88 -7.65 -7.78
N ALA A 149 -20.63 -8.94 -7.57
CA ALA A 149 -21.61 -9.86 -7.03
C ALA A 149 -22.06 -9.50 -5.60
N ASN A 150 -21.16 -8.89 -4.80
CA ASN A 150 -21.48 -8.42 -3.44
C ASN A 150 -22.31 -7.13 -3.49
N VAL A 151 -21.90 -6.18 -4.36
CA VAL A 151 -22.55 -4.86 -4.49
C VAL A 151 -23.92 -4.98 -5.16
N TYR A 152 -24.04 -5.87 -6.16
CA TYR A 152 -25.25 -6.10 -6.94
C TYR A 152 -25.64 -7.58 -6.95
N PRO A 153 -26.17 -8.15 -5.86
CA PRO A 153 -26.47 -9.59 -5.77
C PRO A 153 -27.48 -10.11 -6.80
N SER A 154 -28.26 -9.21 -7.42
CA SER A 154 -29.20 -9.56 -8.50
C SER A 154 -28.50 -9.82 -9.85
N LEU A 155 -27.24 -9.40 -10.01
CA LEU A 155 -26.45 -9.65 -11.20
C LEU A 155 -25.78 -11.01 -11.09
N SER A 156 -26.28 -12.00 -11.80
CA SER A 156 -25.70 -13.35 -11.80
C SER A 156 -24.47 -13.47 -12.69
N GLY A 157 -23.52 -14.28 -12.25
CA GLY A 157 -22.36 -14.70 -13.04
C GLY A 157 -21.15 -13.79 -12.97
N PHE A 158 -21.17 -12.74 -12.14
CA PHE A 158 -19.97 -11.99 -11.75
C PHE A 158 -19.14 -12.79 -10.77
N THR A 159 -17.85 -12.50 -10.72
CA THR A 159 -16.91 -13.13 -9.80
C THR A 159 -17.34 -12.89 -8.35
N GLN A 160 -17.37 -13.97 -7.57
CA GLN A 160 -17.62 -13.94 -6.14
C GLN A 160 -16.29 -14.18 -5.43
N PRO A 161 -15.61 -13.13 -4.92
CA PRO A 161 -14.37 -13.30 -4.16
C PRO A 161 -14.54 -14.21 -2.95
N LEU A 162 -13.50 -14.94 -2.61
CA LEU A 162 -13.46 -15.77 -1.40
C LEU A 162 -13.07 -14.92 -0.18
N PRO A 163 -13.55 -15.27 1.02
CA PRO A 163 -13.15 -14.60 2.24
C PRO A 163 -11.68 -14.91 2.60
N PHE A 164 -11.07 -14.00 3.35
CA PHE A 164 -9.76 -14.21 3.96
C PHE A 164 -9.94 -14.86 5.34
N ASP A 165 -10.09 -16.18 5.35
CA ASP A 165 -10.01 -16.97 6.56
C ASP A 165 -8.54 -17.13 7.03
N ARG A 166 -8.32 -17.85 8.12
CA ARG A 166 -6.99 -18.07 8.69
C ARG A 166 -5.99 -18.64 7.68
N ASP A 167 -6.39 -19.65 6.91
CA ASP A 167 -5.50 -20.27 5.93
C ASP A 167 -5.09 -19.29 4.83
N ALA A 168 -6.01 -18.42 4.38
CA ALA A 168 -5.74 -17.37 3.42
C ALA A 168 -4.82 -16.28 3.99
N LEU A 169 -4.98 -15.92 5.27
CA LEU A 169 -4.11 -14.97 5.96
C LEU A 169 -2.71 -15.54 6.19
N ASP A 170 -2.60 -16.82 6.55
CA ASP A 170 -1.32 -17.52 6.68
C ASP A 170 -0.60 -17.64 5.32
N ALA A 171 -1.34 -17.75 4.22
CA ALA A 171 -0.78 -17.74 2.87
C ALA A 171 -0.07 -16.42 2.52
N ILE A 172 -0.50 -15.27 3.07
CA ILE A 172 0.21 -13.99 2.89
C ILE A 172 1.63 -14.08 3.45
N ASP A 173 1.77 -14.53 4.70
CA ASP A 173 3.06 -14.71 5.35
C ASP A 173 3.92 -15.75 4.62
N ALA A 174 3.30 -16.84 4.14
CA ALA A 174 3.99 -17.89 3.39
C ALA A 174 4.53 -17.38 2.04
N ASP A 175 3.75 -16.60 1.29
CA ASP A 175 4.19 -15.99 0.03
C ASP A 175 5.37 -15.03 0.25
N ILE A 176 5.32 -14.19 1.30
CA ILE A 176 6.43 -13.29 1.65
C ILE A 176 7.69 -14.11 1.97
N ARG A 177 7.57 -15.17 2.78
CA ARG A 177 8.70 -16.06 3.11
C ARG A 177 9.23 -16.78 1.87
N SER A 178 8.37 -17.23 0.98
CA SER A 178 8.79 -17.90 -0.26
C SER A 178 9.65 -17.01 -1.14
N VAL A 179 9.34 -15.71 -1.19
CA VAL A 179 10.09 -14.73 -1.98
C VAL A 179 11.34 -14.24 -1.25
N PHE A 180 11.24 -13.81 0.01
CA PHE A 180 12.36 -13.17 0.72
C PHE A 180 13.25 -14.16 1.48
N GLY A 181 12.85 -15.41 1.59
CA GLY A 181 13.53 -16.46 2.34
C GLY A 181 12.95 -16.64 3.76
N ASP A 182 13.03 -17.86 4.29
CA ASP A 182 12.45 -18.21 5.60
C ASP A 182 13.06 -17.40 6.76
N ASP A 183 14.33 -17.00 6.64
CA ASP A 183 15.05 -16.21 7.64
C ASP A 183 14.68 -14.71 7.61
N LEU A 184 13.94 -14.26 6.60
CA LEU A 184 13.46 -12.89 6.42
C LEU A 184 14.54 -11.79 6.61
N ASN A 185 15.80 -12.07 6.34
CA ASN A 185 16.92 -11.13 6.55
C ASN A 185 16.75 -9.76 5.84
N LYS A 186 15.91 -9.71 4.79
CA LYS A 186 15.58 -8.52 4.02
C LYS A 186 14.22 -7.92 4.40
N VAL A 187 13.56 -8.45 5.41
CA VAL A 187 12.27 -7.97 5.92
C VAL A 187 12.46 -7.48 7.35
N ILE A 188 11.82 -6.40 7.72
CA ILE A 188 11.70 -5.96 9.11
C ILE A 188 10.34 -6.46 9.59
N THR A 189 10.36 -7.40 10.53
CA THR A 189 9.15 -8.02 11.09
C THR A 189 8.74 -7.40 12.42
N PRO A 190 7.51 -7.62 12.90
CA PRO A 190 7.13 -7.27 14.27
C PRO A 190 8.06 -7.86 15.31
N ASP A 191 8.55 -9.10 15.13
CA ASP A 191 9.50 -9.75 16.04
C ASP A 191 10.85 -9.06 16.09
N ASP A 192 11.36 -8.52 14.96
CA ASP A 192 12.60 -7.76 14.93
C ASP A 192 12.51 -6.47 15.78
N VAL A 193 11.32 -5.84 15.80
CA VAL A 193 11.08 -4.61 16.57
C VAL A 193 10.77 -4.94 18.01
N ARG A 194 9.90 -5.92 18.27
CA ARG A 194 9.48 -6.33 19.61
C ARG A 194 10.61 -6.97 20.42
N GLY A 195 11.46 -7.74 19.77
CA GLY A 195 12.50 -8.52 20.44
C GLY A 195 11.87 -9.52 21.42
N THR A 196 12.39 -9.57 22.63
CA THR A 196 11.91 -10.45 23.70
C THR A 196 10.84 -9.82 24.60
N ASN A 197 10.32 -8.63 24.25
CA ASN A 197 9.28 -7.97 25.04
C ASN A 197 7.91 -8.61 24.79
N GLU A 198 7.03 -8.49 25.80
CA GLU A 198 5.66 -9.01 25.72
C GLU A 198 4.72 -8.14 24.87
N SER A 199 5.08 -6.87 24.63
CA SER A 199 4.29 -5.90 23.88
C SER A 199 5.14 -5.17 22.86
N LEU A 200 4.72 -5.22 21.59
CA LEU A 200 5.29 -4.43 20.52
C LEU A 200 5.04 -2.94 20.76
N GLU A 201 3.83 -2.58 21.21
CA GLU A 201 3.49 -1.19 21.54
C GLU A 201 4.41 -0.60 22.59
N ALA A 202 4.66 -1.34 23.68
CA ALA A 202 5.55 -0.83 24.74
C ALA A 202 6.95 -0.51 24.20
N VAL A 203 7.45 -1.30 23.26
CA VAL A 203 8.76 -1.07 22.63
C VAL A 203 8.75 0.18 21.76
N ILE A 204 7.74 0.40 20.93
CA ILE A 204 7.74 1.57 20.05
C ILE A 204 7.47 2.88 20.83
N LEU A 205 6.72 2.82 21.90
CA LEU A 205 6.49 3.96 22.79
C LEU A 205 7.78 4.38 23.54
N ASP A 206 8.70 3.43 23.79
CA ASP A 206 10.05 3.70 24.34
C ASP A 206 11.08 4.02 23.24
N GLY A 207 10.59 4.20 21.99
CA GLY A 207 11.43 4.58 20.85
C GLY A 207 12.23 3.41 20.26
N GLY A 208 11.71 2.18 20.32
CA GLY A 208 12.41 0.97 19.91
C GLY A 208 12.44 0.67 18.41
N TRP A 209 11.99 1.57 17.53
CA TRP A 209 12.16 1.39 16.09
C TRP A 209 13.64 1.30 15.70
N PRO A 210 14.02 0.42 14.77
CA PRO A 210 15.38 0.34 14.26
C PRO A 210 15.79 1.62 13.54
N THR A 211 17.09 1.84 13.44
CA THR A 211 17.64 2.96 12.70
C THR A 211 17.60 2.73 11.19
N ILE A 212 17.67 3.82 10.43
CA ILE A 212 17.78 3.75 8.96
C ILE A 212 19.04 2.95 8.56
N GLY A 213 20.15 3.13 9.29
CA GLY A 213 21.39 2.38 9.01
C GLY A 213 21.23 0.87 9.15
N GLU A 214 20.49 0.38 10.16
CA GLU A 214 20.18 -1.04 10.38
C GLU A 214 19.15 -1.58 9.38
N SER A 215 18.42 -0.68 8.73
CA SER A 215 17.24 -0.98 7.93
C SER A 215 17.44 -0.83 6.42
N ARG A 216 18.59 -0.30 5.96
CA ARG A 216 18.84 -0.13 4.52
C ARG A 216 18.78 -1.45 3.75
N GLY A 217 18.19 -1.37 2.57
CA GLY A 217 18.02 -2.51 1.67
C GLY A 217 17.01 -3.54 2.16
N LYS A 218 16.13 -3.15 3.11
CA LYS A 218 15.05 -3.99 3.63
C LYS A 218 13.68 -3.46 3.21
N VAL A 219 12.68 -4.33 3.34
CA VAL A 219 11.26 -4.00 3.20
C VAL A 219 10.54 -4.30 4.52
N PHE A 220 9.34 -3.78 4.71
CA PHE A 220 8.44 -4.20 5.77
C PHE A 220 6.99 -4.07 5.34
N PHE A 221 6.11 -4.81 5.99
CA PHE A 221 4.75 -5.00 5.55
C PHE A 221 3.75 -4.52 6.59
N GLY A 222 2.61 -4.00 6.12
CA GLY A 222 1.46 -3.68 6.96
C GLY A 222 0.19 -4.27 6.38
N LEU A 223 -0.68 -4.82 7.21
CA LEU A 223 -2.02 -5.23 6.83
C LEU A 223 -2.92 -3.98 6.83
N ASP A 224 -3.54 -3.70 5.68
CA ASP A 224 -4.45 -2.55 5.53
C ASP A 224 -5.76 -2.74 6.29
N ASN A 225 -6.24 -3.97 6.35
CA ASN A 225 -7.52 -4.31 6.91
C ASN A 225 -7.61 -4.10 8.41
N GLY A 226 -8.76 -3.58 8.84
CA GLY A 226 -9.21 -3.59 10.22
C GLY A 226 -10.27 -4.68 10.46
N GLY A 227 -10.94 -4.62 11.63
CA GLY A 227 -12.07 -5.48 11.96
C GLY A 227 -11.73 -6.96 11.93
N THR A 228 -12.64 -7.78 11.40
CA THR A 228 -12.54 -9.25 11.46
C THR A 228 -11.27 -9.80 10.81
N ILE A 229 -10.83 -9.27 9.67
CA ILE A 229 -9.63 -9.72 8.97
C ILE A 229 -8.39 -9.48 9.84
N ARG A 230 -8.23 -8.26 10.39
CA ARG A 230 -7.14 -7.96 11.33
C ARG A 230 -7.21 -8.85 12.57
N ASP A 231 -8.39 -8.97 13.17
CA ASP A 231 -8.56 -9.71 14.41
C ASP A 231 -8.23 -11.21 14.23
N GLU A 232 -8.56 -11.79 13.07
CA GLU A 232 -8.19 -13.17 12.72
C GLU A 232 -6.68 -13.30 12.46
N TYR A 233 -6.05 -12.30 11.82
CA TYR A 233 -4.60 -12.29 11.61
C TYR A 233 -3.80 -12.24 12.92
N VAL A 234 -4.29 -11.49 13.90
CA VAL A 234 -3.66 -11.35 15.24
C VAL A 234 -3.97 -12.56 16.16
N ALA A 235 -5.07 -13.28 15.92
CA ALA A 235 -5.52 -14.37 16.80
C ALA A 235 -4.42 -15.44 16.97
N ASP A 236 -4.18 -15.86 18.22
CA ASP A 236 -3.12 -16.80 18.63
C ASP A 236 -1.67 -16.30 18.39
N HIS A 237 -1.48 -15.02 18.00
CA HIS A 237 -0.18 -14.38 17.78
C HIS A 237 -0.02 -13.14 18.69
N PRO A 238 0.15 -13.29 20.00
CA PRO A 238 0.22 -12.16 20.91
C PRO A 238 1.33 -11.20 20.50
N ALA A 239 0.99 -9.91 20.40
CA ALA A 239 1.91 -8.87 19.93
C ALA A 239 2.57 -9.20 18.55
N LEU A 240 1.85 -9.89 17.68
CA LEU A 240 2.26 -10.36 16.34
C LEU A 240 3.43 -11.35 16.36
N GLU A 241 3.60 -12.15 17.42
CA GLU A 241 4.65 -13.17 17.48
C GLU A 241 4.56 -14.13 16.28
N GLY A 242 5.66 -14.25 15.51
CA GLY A 242 5.78 -15.10 14.32
C GLY A 242 5.11 -14.59 13.07
N ARG A 243 4.34 -13.49 13.13
CA ARG A 243 3.73 -12.83 11.98
C ARG A 243 4.74 -11.97 11.21
N VAL A 244 4.48 -11.73 9.93
CA VAL A 244 5.35 -10.93 9.06
C VAL A 244 4.86 -9.49 8.93
N LEU A 245 3.53 -9.28 8.92
CA LEU A 245 2.94 -7.95 8.76
C LEU A 245 2.68 -7.27 10.10
N PHE A 246 2.95 -5.97 10.15
CA PHE A 246 2.38 -5.09 11.16
C PHE A 246 0.88 -4.90 10.87
N THR A 247 0.08 -4.69 11.91
CA THR A 247 -1.36 -4.46 11.75
C THR A 247 -1.76 -3.06 12.15
N SER A 248 -2.78 -2.49 11.49
CA SER A 248 -3.42 -1.26 11.92
C SER A 248 -4.31 -1.54 13.15
N SER A 249 -3.68 -1.58 14.32
CA SER A 249 -4.32 -1.93 15.61
C SER A 249 -4.47 -0.71 16.50
N ASP A 250 -5.52 -0.71 17.32
CA ASP A 250 -5.84 0.42 18.19
C ASP A 250 -4.76 0.63 19.25
N PRO A 251 -4.33 1.89 19.51
CA PRO A 251 -3.44 2.20 20.61
C PRO A 251 -3.94 1.63 21.95
N GLY A 252 -3.05 0.99 22.70
CA GLY A 252 -3.35 0.31 23.95
C GLY A 252 -3.45 -1.22 23.79
N THR A 253 -3.31 -1.74 22.58
CA THR A 253 -3.22 -3.20 22.35
C THR A 253 -1.75 -3.62 22.19
N PRO A 254 -1.38 -4.86 22.59
CA PRO A 254 0.02 -5.28 22.59
C PRO A 254 0.72 -5.25 21.23
N GLU A 255 -0.03 -5.40 20.14
CA GLU A 255 0.44 -5.41 18.75
C GLU A 255 0.49 -4.03 18.09
N ALA A 256 -0.03 -2.98 18.73
CA ALA A 256 -0.14 -1.66 18.12
C ALA A 256 1.22 -1.01 17.88
N ALA A 257 1.58 -0.78 16.62
CA ALA A 257 2.80 -0.07 16.22
C ALA A 257 2.59 0.76 14.95
N PHE A 258 1.65 0.34 14.12
CA PHE A 258 1.27 0.94 12.85
C PHE A 258 -0.20 1.36 12.88
N LEU A 259 -0.52 2.51 12.27
CA LEU A 259 -1.88 3.02 12.13
C LEU A 259 -2.14 3.44 10.68
N LYS A 260 -3.19 2.90 10.07
CA LYS A 260 -3.74 3.42 8.84
C LYS A 260 -4.84 4.44 9.15
N LEU A 261 -4.61 5.68 8.81
CA LEU A 261 -5.52 6.81 9.02
C LEU A 261 -5.71 7.53 7.68
N ASN A 262 -6.61 7.02 6.83
CA ASN A 262 -6.76 7.49 5.44
C ASN A 262 -7.08 8.98 5.33
N THR A 263 -7.86 9.53 6.27
CA THR A 263 -8.20 10.95 6.28
C THR A 263 -7.12 11.73 7.03
N PRO A 264 -6.41 12.66 6.39
CA PRO A 264 -5.42 13.48 7.06
C PRO A 264 -6.10 14.37 8.11
N ALA A 265 -5.46 14.46 9.27
CA ALA A 265 -5.99 15.22 10.40
C ALA A 265 -4.84 15.67 11.33
N GLU A 266 -5.02 16.81 12.02
CA GLU A 266 -4.06 17.30 13.01
C GLU A 266 -3.82 16.30 14.15
N SER A 267 -4.80 15.46 14.47
CA SER A 267 -4.69 14.43 15.52
C SER A 267 -3.62 13.38 15.23
N ILE A 268 -3.22 13.18 13.96
CA ILE A 268 -2.14 12.25 13.55
C ILE A 268 -0.83 12.60 14.28
N ALA A 269 -0.51 13.88 14.42
CA ALA A 269 0.69 14.34 15.12
C ALA A 269 0.80 13.78 16.56
N GLY A 270 -0.33 13.54 17.22
CA GLY A 270 -0.37 12.94 18.56
C GLY A 270 0.07 11.48 18.59
N TYR A 271 -0.24 10.70 17.55
CA TYR A 271 0.23 9.31 17.41
C TYR A 271 1.71 9.27 17.03
N VAL A 272 2.09 10.10 16.07
CA VAL A 272 3.49 10.23 15.62
C VAL A 272 4.42 10.62 16.79
N THR A 273 4.02 11.58 17.63
CA THR A 273 4.77 11.98 18.82
C THR A 273 4.96 10.84 19.82
N LYS A 274 3.99 9.93 19.93
CA LYS A 274 4.08 8.74 20.80
C LYS A 274 4.97 7.65 20.26
N GLY A 275 5.35 7.69 18.97
CA GLY A 275 6.23 6.71 18.35
C GLY A 275 5.57 5.78 17.35
N TYR A 276 4.25 5.85 17.14
CA TYR A 276 3.57 5.07 16.10
C TYR A 276 4.02 5.49 14.70
N ILE A 277 4.11 4.52 13.82
CA ILE A 277 4.19 4.77 12.37
C ILE A 277 2.76 4.94 11.84
N VAL A 278 2.54 6.00 11.08
CA VAL A 278 1.22 6.33 10.51
C VAL A 278 1.31 6.41 8.99
N ARG A 279 0.37 5.77 8.31
CA ARG A 279 0.07 6.02 6.90
C ARG A 279 -1.20 6.84 6.78
N THR A 280 -1.17 7.91 5.97
CA THR A 280 -2.35 8.70 5.60
C THR A 280 -2.40 8.92 4.09
N ARG A 281 -3.53 9.40 3.55
CA ARG A 281 -3.66 9.75 2.14
C ARG A 281 -3.63 11.28 1.97
N ALA A 282 -2.97 11.75 0.92
CA ALA A 282 -2.96 13.15 0.54
C ALA A 282 -4.18 13.53 -0.34
N ASP A 283 -4.76 12.52 -0.99
CA ASP A 283 -5.87 12.67 -1.93
C ASP A 283 -6.76 11.42 -1.96
N ALA A 284 -7.96 11.56 -2.52
CA ALA A 284 -8.89 10.47 -2.75
C ALA A 284 -9.75 10.79 -3.98
N ASP A 285 -10.19 9.74 -4.69
CA ASP A 285 -11.21 9.78 -5.75
C ASP A 285 -10.90 10.77 -6.90
N THR A 286 -9.63 11.05 -7.13
CA THR A 286 -9.10 12.00 -8.15
C THR A 286 -9.56 13.46 -7.97
N GLU A 287 -10.24 13.79 -6.87
CA GLU A 287 -10.84 15.11 -6.65
C GLU A 287 -9.79 16.22 -6.62
N ALA A 288 -8.72 16.02 -5.86
CA ALA A 288 -7.64 17.01 -5.75
C ALA A 288 -6.95 17.27 -7.08
N ALA A 289 -6.72 16.24 -7.91
CA ALA A 289 -6.13 16.40 -9.22
C ALA A 289 -7.04 17.14 -10.22
N ARG A 290 -8.36 17.14 -9.99
CA ARG A 290 -9.35 17.85 -10.82
C ARG A 290 -9.61 19.27 -10.33
N THR A 291 -9.60 19.50 -9.03
CA THR A 291 -9.95 20.80 -8.42
C THR A 291 -8.74 21.68 -8.12
N GLY A 292 -7.55 21.08 -7.98
CA GLY A 292 -6.35 21.74 -7.48
C GLY A 292 -6.37 22.00 -5.97
N ASP A 293 -7.28 21.34 -5.23
CA ASP A 293 -7.32 21.46 -3.79
C ASP A 293 -6.10 20.78 -3.15
N THR A 294 -5.28 21.58 -2.47
CA THR A 294 -4.05 21.13 -1.80
C THR A 294 -4.20 21.00 -0.29
N GLU A 295 -5.33 21.40 0.30
CA GLU A 295 -5.52 21.40 1.74
C GLU A 295 -5.32 20.01 2.36
N PRO A 296 -5.91 18.91 1.84
CA PRO A 296 -5.68 17.57 2.38
C PRO A 296 -4.22 17.13 2.28
N ARG A 297 -3.54 17.42 1.16
CA ARG A 297 -2.12 17.14 0.95
C ARG A 297 -1.25 17.86 1.99
N ASP A 298 -1.48 19.16 2.15
CA ASP A 298 -0.67 20.00 3.04
C ASP A 298 -0.88 19.58 4.50
N LEU A 299 -2.10 19.18 4.86
CA LEU A 299 -2.42 18.60 6.16
C LEU A 299 -1.74 17.23 6.36
N ALA A 300 -1.78 16.35 5.35
CA ALA A 300 -1.11 15.05 5.41
C ALA A 300 0.40 15.21 5.62
N LEU A 301 1.04 16.08 4.86
CA LEU A 301 2.49 16.34 4.96
C LEU A 301 2.89 16.99 6.31
N SER A 302 2.07 17.90 6.84
CA SER A 302 2.34 18.58 8.11
C SER A 302 1.98 17.76 9.35
N SER A 303 1.11 16.75 9.21
CA SER A 303 0.69 15.87 10.31
C SER A 303 1.81 15.01 10.89
N GLY A 304 2.90 14.82 10.12
CA GLY A 304 4.01 13.97 10.51
C GLY A 304 3.77 12.48 10.23
N ALA A 305 2.69 12.09 9.54
CA ALA A 305 2.56 10.72 9.06
C ALA A 305 3.82 10.33 8.28
N GLN A 306 4.39 9.17 8.58
CA GLN A 306 5.63 8.71 7.95
C GLN A 306 5.41 8.35 6.47
N PHE A 307 4.23 7.85 6.14
CA PHE A 307 3.82 7.48 4.79
C PHE A 307 2.64 8.35 4.34
N VAL A 308 2.91 9.22 3.36
CA VAL A 308 1.88 10.06 2.73
C VAL A 308 1.59 9.48 1.36
N SER A 309 0.49 8.74 1.26
CA SER A 309 0.07 8.02 0.06
C SER A 309 -0.75 8.90 -0.87
N THR A 310 -0.59 8.73 -2.18
CA THR A 310 -1.26 9.52 -3.21
C THR A 310 -1.51 8.70 -4.49
N ASP A 311 -2.50 9.09 -5.26
CA ASP A 311 -2.67 8.64 -6.65
C ASP A 311 -1.86 9.51 -7.64
N TYR A 312 -1.34 10.66 -7.18
CA TYR A 312 -0.71 11.69 -8.01
C TYR A 312 0.63 12.19 -7.43
N TYR A 313 1.63 11.33 -7.31
CA TYR A 313 3.01 11.76 -7.02
C TYR A 313 3.67 12.48 -8.21
N VAL A 314 3.02 12.45 -9.38
CA VAL A 314 3.28 13.25 -10.57
C VAL A 314 1.94 13.80 -11.04
N ALA A 315 1.90 15.05 -11.50
CA ALA A 315 0.70 15.62 -12.07
C ALA A 315 0.21 14.80 -13.28
N ASP A 316 -1.10 14.65 -13.40
CA ASP A 316 -1.68 13.97 -14.56
C ASP A 316 -1.40 14.76 -15.83
N ALA A 317 -0.86 14.11 -16.85
CA ALA A 317 -0.49 14.77 -18.11
C ALA A 317 -1.66 15.45 -18.83
N ARG A 318 -2.90 15.11 -18.49
CA ARG A 318 -4.11 15.76 -19.02
C ARG A 318 -4.24 17.22 -18.58
N HIS A 319 -3.54 17.68 -17.53
CA HIS A 319 -3.56 19.09 -17.13
C HIS A 319 -3.06 20.04 -18.22
N ASP A 320 -2.18 19.60 -19.11
CA ASP A 320 -1.69 20.38 -20.23
C ASP A 320 -2.72 20.57 -21.35
N THR A 321 -3.78 19.76 -21.37
CA THR A 321 -4.71 19.66 -22.50
C THR A 321 -6.19 19.79 -22.14
N SER A 322 -6.52 19.86 -20.85
CA SER A 322 -7.91 19.89 -20.37
C SER A 322 -8.06 20.71 -19.10
N ASP A 323 -8.98 21.67 -19.12
CA ASP A 323 -9.36 22.48 -17.94
C ASP A 323 -10.00 21.66 -16.79
N SER A 324 -10.26 20.37 -17.01
CA SER A 324 -10.80 19.46 -16.00
C SER A 324 -9.72 18.81 -15.12
N TRP A 325 -8.45 19.14 -15.36
CA TRP A 325 -7.29 18.65 -14.64
C TRP A 325 -6.37 19.81 -14.26
N THR A 326 -5.70 19.66 -13.13
CA THR A 326 -4.74 20.66 -12.65
C THR A 326 -3.33 20.05 -12.57
N ASP A 327 -2.34 20.86 -12.29
CA ASP A 327 -0.96 20.43 -12.04
C ASP A 327 -0.75 19.88 -10.61
N TYR A 328 -1.82 19.44 -9.96
CA TYR A 328 -1.77 18.83 -8.63
C TYR A 328 -0.82 17.66 -8.60
N SER A 329 0.05 17.66 -7.61
CA SER A 329 0.93 16.52 -7.31
C SER A 329 1.37 16.54 -5.86
N VAL A 330 1.86 15.39 -5.38
CA VAL A 330 2.32 15.21 -4.01
C VAL A 330 3.80 14.82 -4.03
N ALA A 331 4.64 15.72 -3.56
CA ALA A 331 6.08 15.50 -3.45
C ALA A 331 6.61 16.12 -2.14
N LEU A 332 7.74 15.62 -1.68
CA LEU A 332 8.50 16.28 -0.62
C LEU A 332 9.22 17.51 -1.19
N PRO A 333 9.59 18.51 -0.34
CA PRO A 333 10.37 19.65 -0.77
C PRO A 333 11.61 19.22 -1.58
N ASP A 334 11.94 19.98 -2.63
CA ASP A 334 13.10 19.72 -3.50
C ASP A 334 13.10 18.32 -4.18
N ASN A 335 11.93 17.69 -4.25
CA ASN A 335 11.75 16.31 -4.74
C ASN A 335 12.62 15.26 -4.02
N MET A 336 12.90 15.50 -2.74
CA MET A 336 13.61 14.52 -1.90
C MET A 336 12.85 13.19 -1.84
N ILE A 337 13.57 12.08 -1.78
CA ILE A 337 12.99 10.73 -1.58
C ILE A 337 12.44 10.59 -0.16
N ALA A 338 13.18 11.14 0.81
CA ALA A 338 12.79 11.16 2.22
C ALA A 338 13.23 12.46 2.89
N ARG A 339 12.50 12.89 3.90
CA ARG A 339 12.91 13.98 4.78
C ARG A 339 12.87 13.55 6.24
N GLU A 340 13.59 14.30 7.10
CA GLU A 340 13.37 14.17 8.53
C GLU A 340 11.91 14.50 8.85
N ASN A 341 11.29 13.67 9.69
CA ASN A 341 9.88 13.82 10.02
C ASN A 341 9.62 15.15 10.75
N PRO A 342 8.63 15.95 10.34
CA PRO A 342 8.39 17.27 10.91
C PRO A 342 7.91 17.23 12.38
N ILE A 343 7.44 16.07 12.87
CA ILE A 343 6.90 15.91 14.24
C ILE A 343 7.84 15.05 15.10
N SER A 344 8.22 13.84 14.63
CA SER A 344 9.07 12.90 15.39
C SER A 344 10.55 13.04 15.11
N GLY A 345 10.95 13.92 14.20
CA GLY A 345 12.34 14.22 13.92
C GLY A 345 13.09 14.71 15.15
N THR A 346 14.41 14.54 15.13
CA THR A 346 15.27 14.86 16.29
C THR A 346 15.58 16.35 16.42
N GLY A 347 15.42 17.11 15.33
CA GLY A 347 15.90 18.49 15.21
C GLY A 347 17.43 18.62 15.24
N LYS A 348 18.14 17.48 15.15
CA LYS A 348 19.62 17.41 15.18
C LYS A 348 20.19 16.84 13.89
N PHE A 349 19.33 16.49 12.95
CA PHE A 349 19.72 16.01 11.65
C PHE A 349 20.48 17.11 10.88
N ASN A 350 21.57 16.78 10.23
CA ASN A 350 22.44 17.74 9.55
C ASN A 350 21.92 18.21 8.18
N GLY A 351 20.75 17.70 7.75
CA GLY A 351 20.12 18.08 6.47
C GLY A 351 20.76 17.46 5.23
N GLU A 352 21.61 16.43 5.40
CA GLU A 352 22.12 15.67 4.25
C GLU A 352 21.00 14.87 3.58
N GLU A 353 21.22 14.43 2.35
CA GLU A 353 20.32 13.54 1.66
C GLU A 353 20.18 12.21 2.42
N ILE A 354 18.92 11.76 2.67
CA ILE A 354 18.68 10.52 3.40
C ILE A 354 18.85 9.31 2.46
N GLU A 355 18.44 9.47 1.19
CA GLU A 355 18.67 8.52 0.09
C GLU A 355 18.87 9.25 -1.22
#